data_eec057414ce4c388a810d65502e851bf
#
_entry.id   eec057414ce4c388a810d65502e851bf
#
_cell.length_a   1.000
_cell.length_b   1.000
_cell.length_c   1.000
_cell.angle_alpha   90.00
_cell.angle_beta   90.00
_cell.angle_gamma   90.00
#
_symmetry.space_group_name_H-M   'P 1'
#
loop_
_entity.id
_entity.type
_entity.pdbx_description
1 polymer ?
#
loop_
_entity_poly.entity_id
_entity_poly.type
_entity_poly.pdbx_seq_one_letter_code
_entity_poly.pdbx_strand_id
1 'polypeptide(L)'
;MDNLQKLIDIEEIKNLKHRYFRAIDMADFDLLDKVFSLDITIDYRGGTYRWESEGRDTIKESLKHAFHNQTAAMHTAHHPEIDILSEIEAVGKWYLQDIFYNFDLGSVTQGTALYEDKYIKINDRWLIQHSEYDRIWAVSYTHLRAHETFAN
;
A
#
# COMPACT_ATOMS: atom_id res chain seq x y z
N MET A 1 22.17 18.69 0.32
CA MET A 1 21.92 17.51 -0.56
C MET A 1 21.99 17.96 -2.01
N ASP A 2 22.75 17.29 -2.83
CA ASP A 2 22.84 17.62 -4.25
C ASP A 2 21.62 17.06 -5.03
N ASN A 3 21.46 17.53 -6.28
CA ASN A 3 20.33 17.13 -7.11
C ASN A 3 20.36 15.65 -7.51
N LEU A 4 21.57 15.08 -7.66
CA LEU A 4 21.70 13.66 -7.98
C LEU A 4 21.21 12.78 -6.83
N GLN A 5 21.59 13.11 -5.61
CA GLN A 5 21.13 12.38 -4.42
C GLN A 5 19.61 12.47 -4.27
N LYS A 6 19.00 13.63 -4.52
CA LYS A 6 17.55 13.77 -4.53
C LYS A 6 16.87 12.87 -5.55
N LEU A 7 17.41 12.77 -6.76
CA LEU A 7 16.87 11.88 -7.78
C LEU A 7 16.99 10.41 -7.40
N ILE A 8 18.10 10.01 -6.79
CA ILE A 8 18.30 8.66 -6.28
C ILE A 8 17.27 8.36 -5.18
N ASP A 9 17.10 9.25 -4.22
CA ASP A 9 16.14 9.10 -3.13
C ASP A 9 14.69 9.00 -3.65
N ILE A 10 14.31 9.77 -4.65
CA ILE A 10 13.00 9.69 -5.29
C ILE A 10 12.79 8.30 -5.92
N GLU A 11 13.77 7.77 -6.65
CA GLU A 11 13.65 6.43 -7.24
C GLU A 11 13.61 5.32 -6.19
N GLU A 12 14.36 5.45 -5.09
CA GLU A 12 14.28 4.52 -3.97
C GLU A 12 12.91 4.53 -3.29
N ILE A 13 12.30 5.71 -3.10
CA ILE A 13 10.95 5.85 -2.54
C ILE A 13 9.89 5.26 -3.48
N LYS A 14 10.02 5.45 -4.80
CA LYS A 14 9.13 4.79 -5.78
C LYS A 14 9.22 3.27 -5.65
N ASN A 15 10.42 2.72 -5.61
CA ASN A 15 10.64 1.28 -5.43
C ASN A 15 10.10 0.77 -4.09
N LEU A 16 10.19 1.60 -3.04
CA LEU A 16 9.61 1.29 -1.73
C LEU A 16 8.09 1.13 -1.79
N LYS A 17 7.39 2.05 -2.47
CA LYS A 17 5.94 1.95 -2.66
C LYS A 17 5.54 0.74 -3.49
N HIS A 18 6.31 0.41 -4.52
CA HIS A 18 6.09 -0.80 -5.33
C HIS A 18 6.28 -2.08 -4.50
N ARG A 19 7.27 -2.13 -3.60
CA ARG A 19 7.47 -3.25 -2.66
C ARG A 19 6.31 -3.39 -1.68
N TYR A 20 5.77 -2.28 -1.18
CA TYR A 20 4.59 -2.30 -0.31
C TYR A 20 3.43 -3.02 -1.01
N PHE A 21 3.07 -2.63 -2.22
CA PHE A 21 1.97 -3.25 -2.94
C PHE A 21 2.25 -4.70 -3.28
N ARG A 22 3.46 -5.01 -3.70
CA ARG A 22 3.86 -6.40 -3.96
C ARG A 22 3.79 -7.26 -2.70
N ALA A 23 4.19 -6.73 -1.56
CA ALA A 23 4.13 -7.46 -0.29
C ALA A 23 2.69 -7.84 0.08
N ILE A 24 1.75 -6.91 -0.02
CA ILE A 24 0.35 -7.21 0.31
C ILE A 24 -0.33 -8.09 -0.74
N ASP A 25 -0.08 -7.87 -2.03
CA ASP A 25 -0.65 -8.67 -3.11
C ASP A 25 -0.18 -10.13 -3.07
N MET A 26 1.06 -10.36 -2.68
CA MET A 26 1.66 -11.70 -2.58
C MET A 26 1.55 -12.30 -1.17
N ALA A 27 0.94 -11.58 -0.22
CA ALA A 27 0.90 -11.97 1.19
C ALA A 27 2.29 -12.26 1.79
N ASP A 28 3.30 -11.53 1.34
CA ASP A 28 4.68 -11.58 1.84
C ASP A 28 4.86 -10.56 2.96
N PHE A 29 4.38 -10.91 4.15
CA PHE A 29 4.39 -9.99 5.29
C PHE A 29 5.77 -9.77 5.89
N ASP A 30 6.73 -10.67 5.66
CA ASP A 30 8.11 -10.49 6.09
C ASP A 30 8.80 -9.37 5.30
N LEU A 31 8.41 -9.17 4.04
CA LEU A 31 8.90 -8.06 3.22
C LEU A 31 8.52 -6.70 3.83
N LEU A 32 7.40 -6.61 4.55
CA LEU A 32 6.95 -5.37 5.21
C LEU A 32 7.92 -4.87 6.30
N ASP A 33 8.78 -5.73 6.83
CA ASP A 33 9.85 -5.33 7.76
C ASP A 33 10.91 -4.43 7.11
N LYS A 34 10.98 -4.48 5.77
CA LYS A 34 11.86 -3.63 4.95
C LYS A 34 11.13 -2.46 4.31
N VAL A 35 9.83 -2.36 4.52
CA VAL A 35 8.95 -1.33 3.95
C VAL A 35 8.48 -0.34 5.00
N PHE A 36 8.05 -0.83 6.16
CA PHE A 36 7.51 -0.02 7.22
C PHE A 36 8.56 0.31 8.30
N SER A 37 8.54 1.54 8.80
CA SER A 37 9.22 1.85 10.07
C SER A 37 8.52 1.12 11.24
N LEU A 38 9.21 0.98 12.37
CA LEU A 38 8.64 0.33 13.56
C LEU A 38 7.40 1.05 14.08
N ASP A 39 7.37 2.36 13.96
CA ASP A 39 6.35 3.27 14.45
C ASP A 39 5.36 3.70 13.36
N ILE A 40 5.28 2.97 12.25
CA ILE A 40 4.34 3.27 11.15
C ILE A 40 2.93 3.52 11.67
N THR A 41 2.28 4.52 11.11
CA THR A 41 0.85 4.78 11.30
C THR A 41 0.11 4.71 9.97
N ILE A 42 -1.13 4.25 9.99
CA ILE A 42 -2.03 4.24 8.84
C ILE A 42 -3.35 4.90 9.18
N ASP A 43 -3.93 5.57 8.18
CA ASP A 43 -5.30 6.12 8.23
C ASP A 43 -5.94 5.98 6.85
N TYR A 44 -6.60 4.85 6.61
CA TYR A 44 -7.24 4.55 5.34
C TYR A 44 -8.73 4.83 5.41
N ARG A 45 -9.18 5.81 4.61
CA ARG A 45 -10.55 6.28 4.59
C ARG A 45 -11.25 5.86 3.30
N GLY A 46 -12.26 5.03 3.45
CA GLY A 46 -13.22 4.70 2.39
C GLY A 46 -14.57 5.36 2.65
N GLY A 47 -15.50 5.28 1.70
CA GLY A 47 -16.84 5.84 1.89
C GLY A 47 -17.64 5.15 3.01
N THR A 48 -17.37 3.88 3.27
CA THR A 48 -18.10 3.04 4.25
C THR A 48 -17.20 2.50 5.37
N TYR A 49 -15.90 2.80 5.35
CA TYR A 49 -14.95 2.33 6.35
C TYR A 49 -13.86 3.36 6.64
N ARG A 50 -13.27 3.24 7.81
CA ARG A 50 -12.01 3.88 8.17
C ARG A 50 -11.18 2.87 8.95
N TRP A 51 -9.91 2.75 8.58
CA TRP A 51 -8.96 1.90 9.28
C TRP A 51 -7.77 2.74 9.74
N GLU A 52 -7.70 2.94 11.05
CA GLU A 52 -6.56 3.55 11.72
C GLU A 52 -5.79 2.47 12.47
N SER A 53 -4.48 2.49 12.36
CA SER A 53 -3.62 1.53 13.07
C SER A 53 -2.22 2.11 13.26
N GLU A 54 -1.52 1.61 14.26
CA GLU A 54 -0.18 2.04 14.64
C GLU A 54 0.69 0.84 14.98
N GLY A 55 1.96 0.92 14.60
CA GLY A 55 2.97 -0.09 14.86
C GLY A 55 3.03 -1.17 13.77
N ARG A 56 4.25 -1.46 13.32
CA ARG A 56 4.50 -2.39 12.22
C ARG A 56 3.90 -3.78 12.45
N ASP A 57 4.11 -4.35 13.64
CA ASP A 57 3.63 -5.71 13.93
C ASP A 57 2.11 -5.77 14.00
N THR A 58 1.47 -4.77 14.60
CA THR A 58 0.00 -4.64 14.66
C THR A 58 -0.60 -4.54 13.26
N ILE A 59 -0.01 -3.72 12.39
CA ILE A 59 -0.46 -3.53 11.01
C ILE A 59 -0.26 -4.82 10.20
N LYS A 60 0.88 -5.49 10.35
CA LYS A 60 1.15 -6.78 9.69
C LYS A 60 0.09 -7.83 10.06
N GLU A 61 -0.26 -7.95 11.33
CA GLU A 61 -1.30 -8.89 11.78
C GLU A 61 -2.68 -8.55 11.17
N SER A 62 -3.04 -7.28 11.10
CA SER A 62 -4.28 -6.85 10.43
C SER A 62 -4.27 -7.18 8.93
N LEU A 63 -3.15 -6.97 8.24
CA LEU A 63 -3.01 -7.28 6.82
C LEU A 63 -3.11 -8.79 6.53
N LYS A 64 -2.64 -9.65 7.44
CA LYS A 64 -2.79 -11.11 7.32
C LYS A 64 -4.26 -11.55 7.32
N HIS A 65 -5.14 -10.82 8.00
CA HIS A 65 -6.57 -11.10 7.97
C HIS A 65 -7.24 -10.67 6.66
N ALA A 66 -6.69 -9.69 5.96
CA ALA A 66 -7.23 -9.19 4.71
C ALA A 66 -6.65 -9.92 3.47
N PHE A 67 -5.39 -10.32 3.53
CA PHE A 67 -4.66 -10.92 2.40
C PHE A 67 -4.19 -12.33 2.76
N HIS A 68 -4.88 -13.32 2.23
CA HIS A 68 -4.64 -14.75 2.50
C HIS A 68 -5.08 -15.60 1.30
N ASN A 69 -5.03 -16.93 1.42
CA ASN A 69 -5.29 -17.87 0.32
C ASN A 69 -6.74 -17.85 -0.22
N GLN A 70 -7.68 -17.18 0.46
CA GLN A 70 -9.07 -17.00 -0.01
C GLN A 70 -9.30 -15.60 -0.58
N THR A 71 -8.26 -14.84 -0.79
CA THR A 71 -8.33 -13.52 -1.41
C THR A 71 -7.24 -13.37 -2.47
N ALA A 72 -7.47 -12.50 -3.43
CA ALA A 72 -6.47 -12.09 -4.41
C ALA A 72 -6.61 -10.61 -4.67
N ALA A 73 -5.50 -9.90 -4.75
CA ALA A 73 -5.51 -8.47 -4.96
C ALA A 73 -4.44 -8.05 -5.96
N MET A 74 -4.69 -6.93 -6.62
CA MET A 74 -3.69 -6.21 -7.39
C MET A 74 -3.80 -4.73 -7.05
N HIS A 75 -2.73 -4.19 -6.49
CA HIS A 75 -2.59 -2.77 -6.23
C HIS A 75 -1.59 -2.17 -7.20
N THR A 76 -1.96 -1.07 -7.83
CA THR A 76 -1.07 -0.31 -8.70
C THR A 76 -0.99 1.14 -8.25
N ALA A 77 0.24 1.65 -8.14
CA ALA A 77 0.51 3.03 -7.80
C ALA A 77 0.83 3.83 -9.06
N HIS A 78 0.17 4.97 -9.22
CA HIS A 78 0.31 5.81 -10.41
C HIS A 78 0.64 7.25 -10.02
N HIS A 79 1.27 7.98 -10.95
CA HIS A 79 1.48 9.42 -10.91
C HIS A 79 2.10 9.91 -9.60
N PRO A 80 3.27 9.40 -9.19
CA PRO A 80 3.90 9.85 -7.96
C PRO A 80 4.34 11.31 -8.04
N GLU A 81 4.04 12.05 -6.98
CA GLU A 81 4.64 13.33 -6.66
C GLU A 81 5.40 13.15 -5.35
N ILE A 82 6.74 13.22 -5.39
CA ILE A 82 7.60 12.98 -4.23
C ILE A 82 8.46 14.21 -3.98
N ASP A 83 8.38 14.74 -2.76
CA ASP A 83 9.16 15.86 -2.28
C ASP A 83 10.15 15.41 -1.21
N ILE A 84 11.45 15.58 -1.47
CA ILE A 84 12.51 15.37 -0.50
C ILE A 84 12.62 16.62 0.38
N LEU A 85 12.27 16.49 1.64
CA LEU A 85 12.23 17.59 2.60
C LEU A 85 13.58 17.80 3.29
N SER A 86 14.31 16.71 3.55
CA SER A 86 15.63 16.71 4.16
C SER A 86 16.42 15.47 3.75
N GLU A 87 17.59 15.25 4.32
CA GLU A 87 18.38 14.03 4.09
C GLU A 87 17.68 12.76 4.58
N ILE A 88 16.73 12.90 5.52
CA ILE A 88 16.06 11.75 6.15
C ILE A 88 14.53 11.80 6.07
N GLU A 89 13.93 12.84 5.50
CA GLU A 89 12.47 12.99 5.44
C GLU A 89 12.01 13.31 4.03
N ALA A 90 10.91 12.69 3.64
CA ALA A 90 10.23 12.93 2.38
C ALA A 90 8.72 12.72 2.52
N VAL A 91 7.96 13.27 1.60
CA VAL A 91 6.52 13.05 1.45
C VAL A 91 6.20 12.65 0.02
N GLY A 92 5.09 11.96 -0.18
CA GLY A 92 4.68 11.56 -1.52
C GLY A 92 3.18 11.41 -1.65
N LYS A 93 2.69 11.67 -2.86
CA LYS A 93 1.30 11.46 -3.25
C LYS A 93 1.24 10.45 -4.38
N TRP A 94 0.21 9.60 -4.37
CA TRP A 94 0.02 8.55 -5.34
C TRP A 94 -1.45 8.35 -5.66
N TYR A 95 -1.76 8.03 -6.92
CA TYR A 95 -3.02 7.38 -7.23
C TYR A 95 -2.91 5.88 -6.96
N LEU A 96 -3.92 5.32 -6.32
CA LEU A 96 -4.16 3.89 -6.25
C LEU A 96 -5.18 3.49 -7.31
N GLN A 97 -4.91 2.40 -7.98
CA GLN A 97 -5.93 1.58 -8.64
C GLN A 97 -5.82 0.17 -8.05
N ASP A 98 -6.93 -0.39 -7.58
CA ASP A 98 -6.93 -1.71 -6.97
C ASP A 98 -8.11 -2.57 -7.39
N ILE A 99 -7.85 -3.87 -7.39
CA ILE A 99 -8.84 -4.93 -7.58
C ILE A 99 -8.65 -5.91 -6.43
N PHE A 100 -9.73 -6.26 -5.75
CA PHE A 100 -9.72 -7.20 -4.64
C PHE A 100 -10.81 -8.25 -4.82
N TYR A 101 -10.40 -9.51 -4.93
CA TYR A 101 -11.29 -10.67 -4.96
C TYR A 101 -11.37 -11.29 -3.57
N ASN A 102 -12.58 -11.57 -3.12
CA ASN A 102 -12.84 -12.41 -1.94
C ASN A 102 -13.60 -13.65 -2.39
N PHE A 103 -12.92 -14.79 -2.41
CA PHE A 103 -13.47 -16.05 -2.92
C PHE A 103 -14.50 -16.65 -1.97
N ASP A 104 -14.36 -16.46 -0.65
CA ASP A 104 -15.33 -16.92 0.33
C ASP A 104 -16.67 -16.23 0.17
N LEU A 105 -16.66 -14.94 -0.13
CA LEU A 105 -17.86 -14.13 -0.34
C LEU A 105 -18.35 -14.14 -1.79
N GLY A 106 -17.56 -14.66 -2.73
CA GLY A 106 -17.86 -14.57 -4.16
C GLY A 106 -17.97 -13.13 -4.65
N SER A 107 -17.12 -12.25 -4.16
CA SER A 107 -17.18 -10.82 -4.47
C SER A 107 -15.87 -10.29 -5.05
N VAL A 108 -15.98 -9.27 -5.88
CA VAL A 108 -14.86 -8.47 -6.35
C VAL A 108 -15.14 -6.99 -6.08
N THR A 109 -14.14 -6.30 -5.56
CA THR A 109 -14.15 -4.84 -5.38
C THR A 109 -13.04 -4.26 -6.21
N GLN A 110 -13.34 -3.18 -6.92
CA GLN A 110 -12.34 -2.39 -7.63
C GLN A 110 -12.56 -0.91 -7.38
N GLY A 111 -11.49 -0.14 -7.41
CA GLY A 111 -11.61 1.27 -7.13
C GLY A 111 -10.32 2.04 -7.29
N THR A 112 -10.36 3.26 -6.82
CA THR A 112 -9.21 4.16 -6.80
C THR A 112 -9.21 5.00 -5.52
N ALA A 113 -8.02 5.46 -5.15
CA ALA A 113 -7.81 6.32 -4.00
C ALA A 113 -6.64 7.27 -4.24
N LEU A 114 -6.55 8.29 -3.42
CA LEU A 114 -5.38 9.16 -3.32
C LEU A 114 -4.63 8.87 -2.03
N TYR A 115 -3.38 8.42 -2.16
CA TYR A 115 -2.45 8.24 -1.05
C TYR A 115 -1.70 9.51 -0.75
N GLU A 116 -1.48 9.76 0.53
CA GLU A 116 -0.46 10.66 1.05
C GLU A 116 0.42 9.87 2.03
N ASP A 117 1.71 9.79 1.71
CA ASP A 117 2.69 9.05 2.50
C ASP A 117 3.75 9.99 3.08
N LYS A 118 4.26 9.63 4.26
CA LYS A 118 5.48 10.20 4.83
C LYS A 118 6.55 9.12 4.93
N TYR A 119 7.74 9.48 4.53
CA TYR A 119 8.89 8.59 4.48
C TYR A 119 9.98 9.07 5.42
N ILE A 120 10.68 8.11 6.02
CA ILE A 120 11.84 8.34 6.87
C ILE A 120 13.02 7.50 6.39
N LYS A 121 14.23 8.05 6.39
CA LYS A 121 15.45 7.31 6.09
C LYS A 121 16.12 6.89 7.40
N ILE A 122 16.24 5.58 7.62
CA ILE A 122 16.86 4.98 8.80
C ILE A 122 17.94 4.01 8.31
N ASN A 123 19.17 4.16 8.80
CA ASN A 123 20.31 3.34 8.38
C ASN A 123 20.45 3.28 6.84
N ASP A 124 20.43 4.43 6.21
CA ASP A 124 20.51 4.63 4.74
C ASP A 124 19.40 3.93 3.93
N ARG A 125 18.26 3.63 4.55
CA ARG A 125 17.12 3.03 3.87
C ARG A 125 15.86 3.85 4.08
N TRP A 126 15.15 4.13 3.01
CA TRP A 126 13.83 4.73 3.09
C TRP A 126 12.80 3.71 3.56
N LEU A 127 11.94 4.15 4.48
CA LEU A 127 10.82 3.39 5.03
C LEU A 127 9.55 4.27 4.99
N ILE A 128 8.39 3.64 4.90
CA ILE A 128 7.11 4.35 5.08
C ILE A 128 6.87 4.50 6.58
N GLN A 129 6.75 5.74 7.05
CA GLN A 129 6.47 6.08 8.44
C GLN A 129 5.01 6.45 8.67
N HIS A 130 4.34 6.96 7.66
CA HIS A 130 2.89 7.20 7.67
C HIS A 130 2.33 6.95 6.29
N SER A 131 1.16 6.35 6.24
CA SER A 131 0.41 6.19 4.99
C SER A 131 -1.06 6.46 5.25
N GLU A 132 -1.65 7.33 4.46
CA GLU A 132 -3.09 7.57 4.48
C GLU A 132 -3.65 7.60 3.07
N TYR A 133 -4.92 7.29 2.92
CA TYR A 133 -5.63 7.51 1.67
C TYR A 133 -7.09 7.90 1.87
N ASP A 134 -7.61 8.59 0.86
CA ASP A 134 -9.02 8.79 0.65
C ASP A 134 -9.48 8.07 -0.62
N ARG A 135 -10.48 7.20 -0.50
CA ARG A 135 -11.12 6.57 -1.66
C ARG A 135 -11.83 7.63 -2.50
N ILE A 136 -11.56 7.64 -3.81
CA ILE A 136 -12.29 8.48 -4.75
C ILE A 136 -13.60 7.78 -5.12
N TRP A 137 -13.52 6.49 -5.46
CA TRP A 137 -14.65 5.61 -5.70
C TRP A 137 -14.25 4.15 -5.52
N ALA A 138 -15.24 3.30 -5.24
CA ALA A 138 -15.10 1.85 -5.29
C ALA A 138 -16.44 1.23 -5.72
N VAL A 139 -16.36 0.12 -6.44
CA VAL A 139 -17.51 -0.67 -6.88
C VAL A 139 -17.29 -2.10 -6.46
N SER A 140 -18.32 -2.73 -5.89
CA SER A 140 -18.29 -4.14 -5.52
C SER A 140 -19.36 -4.92 -6.31
N TYR A 141 -18.95 -6.07 -6.80
CA TYR A 141 -19.81 -7.05 -7.45
C TYR A 141 -19.82 -8.33 -6.63
N THR A 142 -20.99 -8.94 -6.49
CA THR A 142 -21.19 -10.22 -5.81
C THR A 142 -21.66 -11.27 -6.80
N HIS A 143 -21.63 -12.55 -6.40
CA HIS A 143 -22.03 -13.69 -7.22
C HIS A 143 -21.14 -13.90 -8.46
N LEU A 144 -19.81 -13.97 -8.25
CA LEU A 144 -18.89 -14.45 -9.29
C LEU A 144 -19.37 -15.81 -9.82
N ARG A 145 -19.49 -15.94 -11.14
CA ARG A 145 -19.97 -17.18 -11.76
C ARG A 145 -18.93 -18.29 -11.60
N ALA A 146 -19.42 -19.53 -11.45
CA ALA A 146 -18.58 -20.72 -11.25
C ALA A 146 -17.59 -21.04 -12.42
N HIS A 147 -17.66 -20.29 -13.53
CA HIS A 147 -16.80 -20.46 -14.70
C HIS A 147 -15.62 -19.48 -14.75
N GLU A 148 -15.56 -18.54 -13.81
CA GLU A 148 -14.43 -17.62 -13.72
C GLU A 148 -13.29 -18.35 -13.03
N THR A 149 -12.44 -18.98 -13.84
CA THR A 149 -11.23 -19.64 -13.35
C THR A 149 -10.14 -18.59 -13.16
N PHE A 150 -9.67 -18.48 -11.93
CA PHE A 150 -8.49 -17.70 -11.63
C PHE A 150 -7.26 -18.57 -11.89
N ALA A 151 -6.32 -18.07 -12.69
CA ALA A 151 -5.05 -18.74 -12.86
C ALA A 151 -4.30 -18.72 -11.52
N ASN A 152 -3.97 -19.88 -11.02
CA ASN A 152 -3.12 -20.05 -9.83
C ASN A 152 -1.66 -19.82 -10.20
#